data_5bbd8a4b9d82b5013a1194da7fb768d7
#
_entry.id   5bbd8a4b9d82b5013a1194da7fb768d7
#
_cell.length_a   1.000
_cell.length_b   1.000
_cell.length_c   1.000
_cell.angle_alpha   90.00
_cell.angle_beta   90.00
_cell.angle_gamma   90.00
#
_symmetry.space_group_name_H-M   'P 1'
#
loop_
_entity.id
_entity.type
_entity.pdbx_description
1 polymer ?
#
loop_
_entity_poly.entity_id
_entity_poly.type
_entity_poly.pdbx_seq_one_letter_code
_entity_poly.pdbx_strand_id
1 'polypeptide(L)'
;MVSINTTRRRLLRGIAASGLTVGAVGTASADPEETYIVTGGSRNAIENAEFSVTRELAGGSVLLVSGPADAEEELGSTSGVSGVTPNFEVDFPEPVETAPRTTDDAEHTENQWDKEITDTFEAHDHATGEGSRIVIADTGVDGTHPDLAGNFNEELSVSVVNGGEIAPHIGDSGDHGTHVAGTAAATGAEGVTGTAPDAEIVSVRVLGPDSSSFADILAGADYAAEIGADVANYSLGAGPYEPQANSDGLRVAVQQVMQDAARRGTVQTVSSGNAETNLQQGGRFYIPGTVQGVMTVSASGPDDELAFYSNYGTNEIEVGAPGGGTADEDDFEQTDLVFSTEPDGTYGWKAGTSMAAPQVAGLVALVREIDPDGNANQVENAIAQGAELVPGRSSPEFGAGRINALNTVEQAGTPGGGNGGPP
;
A
#
# COMPACT_ATOMS: atom_id res chain seq x y z
N MET A 1 -10.59 -27.89 -29.48
CA MET A 1 -9.62 -26.81 -29.16
C MET A 1 -10.37 -25.53 -29.05
N VAL A 2 -10.72 -25.15 -27.85
CA VAL A 2 -11.37 -23.86 -27.57
C VAL A 2 -10.24 -22.88 -27.28
N SER A 3 -10.18 -21.81 -28.06
CA SER A 3 -9.12 -20.81 -28.06
C SER A 3 -8.88 -20.22 -26.64
N ILE A 4 -7.68 -20.41 -26.14
CA ILE A 4 -7.20 -19.91 -24.85
C ILE A 4 -7.27 -18.38 -24.75
N ASN A 5 -7.23 -17.68 -25.89
CA ASN A 5 -7.32 -16.22 -25.96
C ASN A 5 -8.67 -15.62 -25.51
N THR A 6 -9.75 -16.36 -25.64
CA THR A 6 -11.08 -15.83 -25.30
C THR A 6 -11.34 -15.82 -23.78
N THR A 7 -10.66 -16.68 -23.04
CA THR A 7 -10.79 -16.77 -21.58
C THR A 7 -9.95 -15.70 -20.88
N ARG A 8 -8.77 -15.35 -21.41
CA ARG A 8 -7.91 -14.27 -20.90
C ARG A 8 -8.56 -12.89 -21.03
N ARG A 9 -9.18 -12.59 -22.18
CA ARG A 9 -9.93 -11.34 -22.39
C ARG A 9 -11.13 -11.18 -21.44
N ARG A 10 -11.69 -12.29 -20.94
CA ARG A 10 -12.80 -12.25 -20.00
C ARG A 10 -12.37 -12.01 -18.54
N LEU A 11 -11.16 -12.42 -18.16
CA LEU A 11 -10.66 -12.16 -16.80
C LEU A 11 -10.27 -10.68 -16.60
N LEU A 12 -9.69 -10.05 -17.64
CA LEU A 12 -9.33 -8.62 -17.60
C LEU A 12 -10.50 -7.68 -17.98
N ARG A 13 -11.54 -8.17 -18.63
CA ARG A 13 -12.75 -7.40 -19.03
C ARG A 13 -13.98 -7.65 -18.16
N GLY A 14 -13.87 -8.41 -17.09
CA GLY A 14 -15.01 -8.78 -16.22
C GLY A 14 -15.58 -7.62 -15.38
N ILE A 15 -14.97 -6.45 -15.39
CA ILE A 15 -15.35 -5.31 -14.55
C ILE A 15 -15.97 -4.14 -15.35
N ALA A 16 -15.90 -4.14 -16.68
CA ALA A 16 -16.45 -3.06 -17.48
C ALA A 16 -17.70 -3.49 -18.27
N ALA A 17 -18.86 -3.60 -17.66
CA ALA A 17 -20.15 -3.68 -18.36
C ALA A 17 -21.32 -3.20 -17.52
N SER A 18 -21.47 -1.90 -17.35
CA SER A 18 -22.77 -1.28 -17.19
C SER A 18 -22.88 -0.10 -18.16
N GLY A 19 -23.61 -0.34 -19.25
CA GLY A 19 -23.65 0.52 -20.42
C GLY A 19 -24.47 1.79 -20.25
N LEU A 20 -24.04 2.79 -21.02
CA LEU A 20 -24.88 3.89 -21.45
C LEU A 20 -24.70 4.07 -22.97
N THR A 21 -25.73 3.76 -23.73
CA THR A 21 -25.81 4.08 -25.15
C THR A 21 -26.15 5.56 -25.33
N VAL A 22 -25.27 6.33 -25.98
CA VAL A 22 -25.59 7.64 -26.56
C VAL A 22 -25.24 7.60 -28.04
N GLY A 23 -26.16 8.07 -28.84
CA GLY A 23 -26.18 7.97 -30.29
C GLY A 23 -25.06 8.71 -31.01
N ALA A 24 -24.62 8.11 -32.10
CA ALA A 24 -23.57 8.56 -32.98
C ALA A 24 -23.92 9.83 -33.76
N VAL A 25 -23.02 10.81 -33.73
CA VAL A 25 -22.82 11.78 -34.79
C VAL A 25 -21.34 11.64 -35.19
N GLY A 26 -21.11 11.26 -36.47
CA GLY A 26 -19.79 10.96 -36.98
C GLY A 26 -18.82 12.14 -36.98
N THR A 27 -17.76 11.99 -36.23
CA THR A 27 -16.46 12.58 -36.45
C THR A 27 -15.48 11.41 -36.46
N ALA A 28 -14.46 11.44 -37.33
CA ALA A 28 -13.41 10.45 -37.27
C ALA A 28 -12.82 10.47 -35.86
N SER A 29 -13.22 9.50 -35.02
CA SER A 29 -12.62 9.30 -33.71
C SER A 29 -11.21 8.76 -33.95
N ALA A 30 -10.20 9.42 -33.39
CA ALA A 30 -8.94 8.75 -33.13
C ALA A 30 -9.26 7.44 -32.38
N ASP A 31 -8.55 6.38 -32.68
CA ASP A 31 -8.69 5.13 -31.94
C ASP A 31 -8.48 5.46 -30.44
N PRO A 32 -9.24 4.84 -29.52
CA PRO A 32 -9.07 5.08 -28.12
C PRO A 32 -7.63 4.78 -27.72
N GLU A 33 -6.98 5.72 -27.05
CA GLU A 33 -5.64 5.52 -26.48
C GLU A 33 -5.76 4.71 -25.18
N GLU A 34 -4.86 3.76 -25.00
CA GLU A 34 -4.68 2.99 -23.76
C GLU A 34 -3.31 3.23 -23.17
N THR A 35 -3.17 3.04 -21.86
CA THR A 35 -1.88 3.05 -21.18
C THR A 35 -1.39 1.61 -21.00
N TYR A 36 -0.09 1.41 -21.22
CA TYR A 36 0.61 0.13 -21.06
C TYR A 36 1.73 0.28 -20.04
N ILE A 37 1.91 -0.77 -19.24
CA ILE A 37 3.05 -0.94 -18.34
C ILE A 37 4.06 -1.82 -19.07
N VAL A 38 5.22 -1.27 -19.42
CA VAL A 38 6.23 -1.94 -20.26
C VAL A 38 7.50 -2.17 -19.47
N THR A 39 8.00 -3.39 -19.50
CA THR A 39 9.31 -3.74 -18.95
C THR A 39 10.35 -3.90 -20.05
N GLY A 40 11.55 -3.36 -19.81
CA GLY A 40 12.61 -3.34 -20.83
C GLY A 40 12.33 -2.30 -21.92
N GLY A 41 13.15 -2.35 -22.97
CA GLY A 41 13.13 -1.33 -24.01
C GLY A 41 13.80 -0.02 -23.58
N SER A 42 13.72 0.97 -24.44
CA SER A 42 14.15 2.33 -24.13
C SER A 42 13.14 3.32 -24.69
N ARG A 43 13.05 4.51 -24.09
CA ARG A 43 12.19 5.60 -24.61
C ARG A 43 12.33 5.75 -26.13
N ASN A 44 13.55 5.86 -26.63
CA ASN A 44 13.77 6.03 -28.07
C ASN A 44 13.27 4.87 -28.92
N ALA A 45 13.37 3.62 -28.45
CA ALA A 45 12.88 2.46 -29.18
C ALA A 45 11.34 2.45 -29.24
N ILE A 46 10.69 2.77 -28.15
CA ILE A 46 9.23 2.89 -28.04
C ILE A 46 8.71 4.03 -28.93
N GLU A 47 9.30 5.22 -28.85
CA GLU A 47 8.88 6.39 -29.63
C GLU A 47 9.15 6.20 -31.13
N ASN A 48 10.19 5.48 -31.53
CA ASN A 48 10.43 5.10 -32.93
C ASN A 48 9.40 4.08 -33.48
N ALA A 49 8.71 3.39 -32.59
CA ALA A 49 7.60 2.49 -32.93
C ALA A 49 6.22 3.18 -32.87
N GLU A 50 6.21 4.54 -32.86
CA GLU A 50 5.03 5.40 -32.87
C GLU A 50 4.17 5.35 -31.61
N PHE A 51 4.74 4.88 -30.46
CA PHE A 51 4.14 4.95 -29.15
C PHE A 51 4.69 6.15 -28.35
N SER A 52 3.93 6.61 -27.35
CA SER A 52 4.34 7.72 -26.47
C SER A 52 4.76 7.22 -25.09
N VAL A 53 6.01 7.45 -24.67
CA VAL A 53 6.42 7.21 -23.28
C VAL A 53 5.97 8.39 -22.41
N THR A 54 4.95 8.16 -21.59
CA THR A 54 4.38 9.17 -20.68
C THR A 54 5.22 9.33 -19.42
N ARG A 55 5.79 8.22 -18.89
CA ARG A 55 6.63 8.23 -17.70
C ARG A 55 7.66 7.11 -17.71
N GLU A 56 8.83 7.41 -17.15
CA GLU A 56 9.88 6.42 -16.85
C GLU A 56 9.88 6.17 -15.35
N LEU A 57 9.81 4.90 -14.93
CA LEU A 57 9.82 4.46 -13.55
C LEU A 57 11.05 3.58 -13.29
N ALA A 58 11.49 3.51 -12.04
CA ALA A 58 12.60 2.66 -11.62
C ALA A 58 13.86 2.88 -12.50
N GLY A 59 14.23 4.14 -12.72
CA GLY A 59 15.38 4.51 -13.55
C GLY A 59 15.26 4.10 -15.02
N GLY A 60 14.05 3.98 -15.54
CA GLY A 60 13.74 3.62 -16.94
C GLY A 60 13.66 2.11 -17.18
N SER A 61 13.68 1.27 -16.15
CA SER A 61 13.47 -0.18 -16.30
C SER A 61 12.00 -0.55 -16.51
N VAL A 62 11.09 0.32 -16.10
CA VAL A 62 9.66 0.25 -16.36
C VAL A 62 9.22 1.56 -17.03
N LEU A 63 8.41 1.46 -18.07
CA LEU A 63 7.89 2.61 -18.81
C LEU A 63 6.37 2.58 -18.79
N LEU A 64 5.75 3.72 -18.54
CA LEU A 64 4.32 3.93 -18.83
C LEU A 64 4.24 4.48 -20.26
N VAL A 65 3.43 3.81 -21.07
CA VAL A 65 3.37 4.06 -22.52
C VAL A 65 1.92 4.25 -22.94
N SER A 66 1.63 5.34 -23.65
CA SER A 66 0.33 5.54 -24.31
C SER A 66 0.41 5.13 -25.76
N GLY A 67 -0.64 4.48 -26.27
CA GLY A 67 -0.75 4.03 -27.63
C GLY A 67 -2.13 3.54 -27.99
N PRO A 68 -2.36 3.06 -29.23
CA PRO A 68 -3.64 2.54 -29.66
C PRO A 68 -4.09 1.35 -28.77
N ALA A 69 -5.40 1.21 -28.61
CA ALA A 69 -5.97 0.07 -27.91
C ALA A 69 -5.63 -1.27 -28.60
N ASP A 70 -5.48 -2.32 -27.78
CA ASP A 70 -5.15 -3.69 -28.23
C ASP A 70 -3.76 -3.78 -28.97
N ALA A 71 -2.79 -2.87 -28.66
CA ALA A 71 -1.48 -2.81 -29.33
C ALA A 71 -0.35 -3.58 -28.58
N GLU A 72 -0.66 -4.48 -27.65
CA GLU A 72 0.32 -5.22 -26.82
C GLU A 72 1.30 -6.04 -27.66
N GLU A 73 0.84 -6.69 -28.73
CA GLU A 73 1.68 -7.51 -29.61
C GLU A 73 2.66 -6.64 -30.40
N GLU A 74 2.21 -5.49 -30.92
CA GLU A 74 3.03 -4.53 -31.65
C GLU A 74 4.09 -3.93 -30.73
N LEU A 75 3.67 -3.41 -29.56
CA LEU A 75 4.56 -2.85 -28.57
C LEU A 75 5.56 -3.89 -28.04
N GLY A 76 5.11 -5.14 -27.82
CA GLY A 76 5.95 -6.26 -27.41
C GLY A 76 6.97 -6.70 -28.45
N SER A 77 6.77 -6.37 -29.74
CA SER A 77 7.72 -6.63 -30.82
C SER A 77 8.84 -5.57 -30.90
N THR A 78 8.71 -4.47 -30.17
CA THR A 78 9.69 -3.39 -30.14
C THR A 78 11.01 -3.87 -29.51
N SER A 79 12.12 -3.43 -30.09
CA SER A 79 13.46 -3.89 -29.68
C SER A 79 13.76 -3.56 -28.22
N GLY A 80 14.08 -4.62 -27.46
CA GLY A 80 14.43 -4.53 -26.03
C GLY A 80 13.26 -4.66 -25.07
N VAL A 81 12.01 -4.61 -25.53
CA VAL A 81 10.82 -4.86 -24.71
C VAL A 81 10.80 -6.34 -24.29
N SER A 82 10.58 -6.58 -23.02
CA SER A 82 10.52 -7.90 -22.40
C SER A 82 9.15 -8.28 -21.84
N GLY A 83 8.29 -7.30 -21.58
CA GLY A 83 6.91 -7.53 -21.15
C GLY A 83 6.06 -6.30 -21.43
N VAL A 84 4.80 -6.52 -21.75
CA VAL A 84 3.78 -5.50 -21.95
C VAL A 84 2.51 -5.94 -21.26
N THR A 85 2.01 -5.11 -20.38
CA THR A 85 0.73 -5.32 -19.69
C THR A 85 -0.15 -4.12 -19.95
N PRO A 86 -1.37 -4.27 -20.49
CA PRO A 86 -2.33 -3.19 -20.51
C PRO A 86 -2.56 -2.69 -19.08
N ASN A 87 -2.65 -1.38 -18.90
CA ASN A 87 -3.05 -0.81 -17.63
C ASN A 87 -4.49 -1.25 -17.31
N PHE A 88 -4.79 -1.41 -16.04
CA PHE A 88 -6.12 -1.85 -15.59
C PHE A 88 -6.53 -1.05 -14.35
N GLU A 89 -7.84 -0.94 -14.19
CA GLU A 89 -8.43 -0.32 -13.00
C GLU A 89 -8.25 -1.24 -11.79
N VAL A 90 -8.04 -0.62 -10.64
CA VAL A 90 -7.98 -1.28 -9.33
C VAL A 90 -9.20 -0.85 -8.54
N ASP A 91 -9.91 -1.80 -7.98
CA ASP A 91 -11.04 -1.52 -7.09
C ASP A 91 -10.56 -0.84 -5.80
N PHE A 92 -11.37 0.03 -5.25
CA PHE A 92 -11.11 0.61 -3.93
C PHE A 92 -11.02 -0.52 -2.90
N PRO A 93 -10.04 -0.47 -1.99
CA PRO A 93 -10.03 -1.36 -0.85
C PRO A 93 -11.14 -0.92 0.11
N GLU A 94 -12.26 -1.61 0.05
CA GLU A 94 -13.31 -1.42 1.05
C GLU A 94 -12.83 -2.04 2.37
N PRO A 95 -12.96 -1.32 3.50
CA PRO A 95 -12.78 -1.92 4.81
C PRO A 95 -13.75 -3.10 4.94
N VAL A 96 -13.30 -4.17 5.59
CA VAL A 96 -14.14 -5.36 5.78
C VAL A 96 -15.33 -5.04 6.67
N GLU A 97 -15.08 -4.23 7.71
CA GLU A 97 -16.10 -3.75 8.63
C GLU A 97 -15.87 -2.28 8.98
N THR A 98 -16.97 -1.56 9.21
CA THR A 98 -16.98 -0.17 9.66
C THR A 98 -18.05 0.04 10.71
N ALA A 99 -17.81 0.96 11.64
CA ALA A 99 -18.80 1.40 12.60
C ALA A 99 -19.03 2.92 12.49
N PRO A 100 -20.17 3.43 13.02
CA PRO A 100 -20.53 4.84 12.90
C PRO A 100 -19.44 5.78 13.40
N ARG A 101 -19.24 6.87 12.67
CA ARG A 101 -18.32 7.96 13.04
C ARG A 101 -18.78 8.69 14.29
N THR A 102 -17.83 9.24 15.03
CA THR A 102 -18.09 10.11 16.17
C THR A 102 -17.45 11.49 15.97
N THR A 103 -18.08 12.53 16.49
CA THR A 103 -17.55 13.90 16.56
C THR A 103 -17.24 14.29 18.00
N ASP A 104 -17.16 13.32 18.92
CA ASP A 104 -16.82 13.57 20.30
C ASP A 104 -15.33 13.91 20.40
N ASP A 105 -15.01 15.05 20.98
CA ASP A 105 -13.66 15.63 21.13
C ASP A 105 -12.99 15.14 22.43
N ALA A 106 -13.47 14.05 23.03
CA ALA A 106 -12.82 13.44 24.18
C ALA A 106 -11.52 12.73 23.77
N GLU A 107 -10.57 12.66 24.69
CA GLU A 107 -9.41 11.77 24.49
C GLU A 107 -9.90 10.33 24.22
N HIS A 108 -9.52 9.79 23.06
CA HIS A 108 -10.00 8.49 22.60
C HIS A 108 -8.94 7.39 22.69
N THR A 109 -7.84 7.63 23.40
CA THR A 109 -6.78 6.64 23.61
C THR A 109 -7.29 5.33 24.19
N GLU A 110 -8.37 5.39 25.00
CA GLU A 110 -9.05 4.19 25.53
C GLU A 110 -9.68 3.30 24.45
N ASN A 111 -9.85 3.80 23.22
CA ASN A 111 -10.34 3.04 22.06
C ASN A 111 -9.21 2.48 21.20
N GLN A 112 -7.94 2.78 21.54
CA GLN A 112 -6.77 2.40 20.76
C GLN A 112 -6.09 1.14 21.31
N TRP A 113 -6.84 0.03 21.43
CA TRP A 113 -6.31 -1.25 21.88
C TRP A 113 -5.13 -1.71 21.02
N ASP A 114 -5.12 -1.30 19.74
CA ASP A 114 -4.08 -1.60 18.77
C ASP A 114 -2.73 -0.98 19.15
N LYS A 115 -2.74 0.18 19.81
CA LYS A 115 -1.53 0.84 20.33
C LYS A 115 -1.08 0.24 21.68
N GLU A 116 -2.04 -0.19 22.50
CA GLU A 116 -1.73 -0.84 23.78
C GLU A 116 -1.07 -2.21 23.55
N ILE A 117 -1.67 -3.08 22.72
CA ILE A 117 -1.16 -4.44 22.49
C ILE A 117 0.21 -4.44 21.79
N THR A 118 0.56 -3.37 21.07
CA THR A 118 1.82 -3.23 20.37
C THR A 118 2.89 -2.47 21.15
N ASP A 119 2.64 -2.11 22.42
CA ASP A 119 3.49 -1.29 23.26
C ASP A 119 3.91 0.04 22.57
N THR A 120 2.99 0.62 21.77
CA THR A 120 3.28 1.82 20.96
C THR A 120 3.43 3.04 21.85
N PHE A 121 2.58 3.20 22.87
CA PHE A 121 2.67 4.35 23.78
C PHE A 121 3.96 4.33 24.59
N GLU A 122 4.45 3.17 24.99
CA GLU A 122 5.74 2.99 25.67
C GLU A 122 6.92 3.30 24.74
N ALA A 123 6.79 2.95 23.44
CA ALA A 123 7.82 3.27 22.46
C ALA A 123 8.01 4.78 22.24
N HIS A 124 6.97 5.59 22.47
CA HIS A 124 7.05 7.05 22.35
C HIS A 124 7.98 7.72 23.37
N ASP A 125 8.35 7.04 24.46
CA ASP A 125 9.42 7.49 25.34
C ASP A 125 10.83 7.42 24.69
N HIS A 126 10.96 6.73 23.55
CA HIS A 126 12.21 6.50 22.83
C HIS A 126 12.27 7.18 21.47
N ALA A 127 11.16 7.16 20.71
CA ALA A 127 11.04 7.76 19.39
C ALA A 127 9.57 8.05 19.05
N THR A 128 9.32 9.12 18.33
CA THR A 128 7.99 9.58 17.89
C THR A 128 7.87 9.71 16.37
N GLY A 129 8.96 9.41 15.64
CA GLY A 129 9.08 9.55 14.19
C GLY A 129 9.56 10.93 13.75
N GLU A 130 10.12 11.76 14.66
CA GLU A 130 10.60 13.11 14.33
C GLU A 130 11.65 13.08 13.21
N GLY A 131 11.44 13.90 12.18
CA GLY A 131 12.33 14.03 11.03
C GLY A 131 12.15 12.97 9.94
N SER A 132 11.24 12.01 10.12
CA SER A 132 10.88 11.02 9.11
C SER A 132 9.67 11.43 8.29
N ARG A 133 9.51 10.80 7.12
CA ARG A 133 8.42 11.07 6.17
C ARG A 133 7.69 9.79 5.78
N ILE A 134 6.37 9.78 6.00
CA ILE A 134 5.45 8.72 5.63
C ILE A 134 4.61 9.16 4.43
N VAL A 135 4.69 8.44 3.32
CA VAL A 135 3.75 8.58 2.21
C VAL A 135 2.56 7.66 2.42
N ILE A 136 1.36 8.20 2.32
CA ILE A 136 0.10 7.44 2.29
C ILE A 136 -0.39 7.41 0.84
N ALA A 137 -0.16 6.27 0.16
CA ALA A 137 -0.61 6.02 -1.21
C ALA A 137 -2.01 5.38 -1.19
N ASP A 138 -3.06 6.20 -1.25
CA ASP A 138 -4.44 5.79 -0.95
C ASP A 138 -5.49 6.67 -1.67
N THR A 139 -6.68 6.86 -1.10
CA THR A 139 -7.78 7.71 -1.60
C THR A 139 -7.52 9.21 -1.43
N GLY A 140 -6.45 9.59 -0.78
CA GLY A 140 -6.10 10.93 -0.32
C GLY A 140 -6.10 11.00 1.19
N VAL A 141 -5.81 12.18 1.75
CA VAL A 141 -5.83 12.45 3.20
C VAL A 141 -6.46 13.80 3.44
N ASP A 142 -7.38 13.89 4.39
CA ASP A 142 -7.86 15.17 4.92
C ASP A 142 -6.82 15.77 5.86
N GLY A 143 -5.83 16.46 5.31
CA GLY A 143 -4.78 17.14 6.07
C GLY A 143 -5.27 18.31 6.92
N THR A 144 -6.58 18.62 6.93
CA THR A 144 -7.19 19.64 7.81
C THR A 144 -7.73 19.05 9.11
N HIS A 145 -7.74 17.72 9.22
CA HIS A 145 -8.14 17.03 10.45
C HIS A 145 -7.26 17.47 11.63
N PRO A 146 -7.82 17.80 12.80
CA PRO A 146 -7.05 18.33 13.95
C PRO A 146 -5.83 17.48 14.34
N ASP A 147 -5.96 16.16 14.32
CA ASP A 147 -4.87 15.23 14.64
C ASP A 147 -3.90 14.97 13.47
N LEU A 148 -4.11 15.55 12.29
CA LEU A 148 -3.21 15.41 11.14
C LEU A 148 -2.59 16.74 10.70
N ALA A 149 -3.27 17.86 10.95
CA ALA A 149 -2.84 19.17 10.44
C ALA A 149 -1.48 19.63 10.96
N GLY A 150 -1.02 19.09 12.10
CA GLY A 150 0.26 19.44 12.70
C GLY A 150 1.48 18.90 11.95
N ASN A 151 1.33 17.79 11.26
CA ASN A 151 2.41 17.06 10.58
C ASN A 151 2.13 16.76 9.08
N PHE A 152 1.03 17.30 8.52
CA PHE A 152 0.67 17.11 7.11
C PHE A 152 1.46 18.06 6.19
N ASN A 153 2.12 17.51 5.18
CA ASN A 153 2.86 18.28 4.18
C ASN A 153 2.02 18.47 2.90
N GLU A 154 1.36 19.63 2.82
CA GLU A 154 0.54 20.00 1.66
C GLU A 154 1.36 20.18 0.37
N GLU A 155 2.62 20.70 0.47
CA GLU A 155 3.43 21.02 -0.71
C GLU A 155 3.85 19.76 -1.50
N LEU A 156 4.12 18.68 -0.79
CA LEU A 156 4.50 17.40 -1.40
C LEU A 156 3.29 16.49 -1.68
N SER A 157 2.10 16.86 -1.21
CA SER A 157 0.90 16.04 -1.41
C SER A 157 0.37 16.19 -2.85
N VAL A 158 0.10 15.04 -3.48
CA VAL A 158 -0.26 14.96 -4.90
C VAL A 158 -1.37 13.97 -5.16
N SER A 159 -2.00 14.11 -6.32
CA SER A 159 -2.80 13.07 -6.96
C SER A 159 -2.03 12.49 -8.14
N VAL A 160 -2.06 11.19 -8.28
CA VAL A 160 -1.53 10.45 -9.43
C VAL A 160 -2.71 9.82 -10.15
N VAL A 161 -2.96 10.24 -11.37
CA VAL A 161 -4.17 9.88 -12.15
C VAL A 161 -3.83 9.68 -13.63
N ASN A 162 -4.79 9.19 -14.41
CA ASN A 162 -4.70 9.07 -15.86
C ASN A 162 -3.46 8.28 -16.35
N GLY A 163 -3.08 7.22 -15.63
CA GLY A 163 -1.94 6.40 -16.02
C GLY A 163 -0.60 7.04 -15.66
N GLY A 164 -0.51 7.67 -14.49
CA GLY A 164 0.73 8.17 -13.90
C GLY A 164 0.97 9.67 -14.02
N GLU A 165 -0.03 10.47 -14.35
CA GLU A 165 0.05 11.94 -14.34
C GLU A 165 0.02 12.45 -12.89
N ILE A 166 0.99 13.28 -12.48
CA ILE A 166 1.10 13.83 -11.12
C ILE A 166 0.66 15.28 -11.10
N ALA A 167 -0.24 15.62 -10.18
CA ALA A 167 -0.70 16.98 -9.94
C ALA A 167 -0.85 17.25 -8.42
N PRO A 168 -0.65 18.50 -7.96
CA PRO A 168 -0.91 18.87 -6.56
C PRO A 168 -2.34 18.49 -6.15
N HIS A 169 -2.49 17.91 -4.97
CA HIS A 169 -3.78 17.50 -4.45
C HIS A 169 -3.80 17.52 -2.93
N ILE A 170 -4.90 18.01 -2.37
CA ILE A 170 -5.23 17.95 -0.96
C ILE A 170 -6.63 17.39 -0.78
N GLY A 171 -6.90 16.78 0.39
CA GLY A 171 -8.18 16.18 0.72
C GLY A 171 -8.26 14.69 0.39
N ASP A 172 -9.35 14.09 0.82
CA ASP A 172 -9.65 12.68 0.65
C ASP A 172 -10.87 12.51 -0.26
N SER A 173 -10.79 11.65 -1.25
CA SER A 173 -11.90 11.35 -2.16
C SER A 173 -12.82 10.23 -1.65
N GLY A 174 -12.45 9.61 -0.54
CA GLY A 174 -13.19 8.62 0.23
C GLY A 174 -13.16 8.98 1.71
N ASP A 175 -12.78 8.03 2.53
CA ASP A 175 -12.49 8.21 3.96
C ASP A 175 -11.38 7.25 4.42
N HIS A 176 -10.95 6.37 3.51
CA HIS A 176 -10.03 5.30 3.80
C HIS A 176 -8.61 5.84 4.07
N GLY A 177 -8.08 6.70 3.19
CA GLY A 177 -6.72 7.24 3.34
C GLY A 177 -6.54 8.13 4.56
N THR A 178 -7.57 8.86 4.98
CA THR A 178 -7.54 9.64 6.22
C THR A 178 -7.45 8.75 7.45
N HIS A 179 -8.19 7.64 7.48
CA HIS A 179 -8.13 6.65 8.54
C HIS A 179 -6.74 5.97 8.60
N VAL A 180 -6.20 5.59 7.46
CA VAL A 180 -4.86 5.01 7.30
C VAL A 180 -3.78 6.00 7.79
N ALA A 181 -3.89 7.28 7.42
CA ALA A 181 -2.95 8.32 7.85
C ALA A 181 -2.95 8.50 9.38
N GLY A 182 -4.14 8.54 9.99
CA GLY A 182 -4.25 8.65 11.46
C GLY A 182 -3.69 7.43 12.18
N THR A 183 -3.93 6.23 11.67
CA THR A 183 -3.37 5.00 12.24
C THR A 183 -1.84 5.03 12.22
N ALA A 184 -1.23 5.57 11.14
CA ALA A 184 0.22 5.70 11.01
C ALA A 184 0.78 6.81 11.91
N ALA A 185 0.18 8.02 11.88
CA ALA A 185 0.87 9.20 12.40
C ALA A 185 -0.06 10.34 12.90
N ALA A 186 -1.24 10.03 13.43
CA ALA A 186 -2.03 11.04 14.13
C ALA A 186 -1.26 11.64 15.32
N THR A 187 -1.32 12.96 15.47
CA THR A 187 -0.49 13.71 16.44
C THR A 187 -0.95 13.60 17.89
N GLY A 188 -2.15 13.10 18.15
CA GLY A 188 -2.76 13.11 19.48
C GLY A 188 -3.17 14.50 19.95
N ALA A 189 -3.35 15.46 19.05
CA ALA A 189 -3.66 16.83 19.41
C ALA A 189 -5.04 16.95 20.06
N GLU A 190 -6.01 16.14 19.62
CA GLU A 190 -7.38 16.16 20.13
C GLU A 190 -7.92 14.77 20.50
N GLY A 191 -7.70 13.74 19.70
CA GLY A 191 -8.41 12.48 19.89
C GLY A 191 -7.56 11.22 19.84
N VAL A 192 -6.81 10.99 18.77
CA VAL A 192 -6.08 9.75 18.55
C VAL A 192 -4.60 9.97 18.27
N THR A 193 -3.77 9.03 18.73
CA THR A 193 -2.33 9.06 18.51
C THR A 193 -1.93 7.94 17.57
N GLY A 194 -1.24 8.27 16.49
CA GLY A 194 -0.69 7.31 15.54
C GLY A 194 0.54 6.58 16.08
N THR A 195 1.04 5.61 15.31
CA THR A 195 2.26 4.88 15.69
C THR A 195 3.50 5.79 15.71
N ALA A 196 3.55 6.82 14.83
CA ALA A 196 4.65 7.79 14.76
C ALA A 196 4.11 9.22 14.72
N PRO A 197 3.68 9.79 15.86
CA PRO A 197 2.90 11.04 15.91
C PRO A 197 3.64 12.29 15.43
N ASP A 198 4.98 12.29 15.42
CA ASP A 198 5.80 13.41 14.93
C ASP A 198 6.36 13.19 13.51
N ALA A 199 6.00 12.09 12.83
CA ALA A 199 6.40 11.84 11.45
C ALA A 199 5.61 12.74 10.49
N GLU A 200 6.28 13.28 9.46
CA GLU A 200 5.64 14.04 8.39
C GLU A 200 4.75 13.14 7.52
N ILE A 201 3.52 13.52 7.28
CA ILE A 201 2.57 12.83 6.40
C ILE A 201 2.55 13.51 5.03
N VAL A 202 2.72 12.72 3.96
CA VAL A 202 2.49 13.14 2.57
C VAL A 202 1.40 12.27 1.96
N SER A 203 0.35 12.91 1.45
CA SER A 203 -0.72 12.22 0.72
C SER A 203 -0.33 12.02 -0.74
N VAL A 204 -0.36 10.78 -1.21
CA VAL A 204 -0.24 10.45 -2.63
C VAL A 204 -1.53 9.74 -3.06
N ARG A 205 -2.49 10.51 -3.54
CA ARG A 205 -3.77 9.96 -3.98
C ARG A 205 -3.59 9.16 -5.27
N VAL A 206 -3.66 7.84 -5.18
CA VAL A 206 -3.59 6.90 -6.30
C VAL A 206 -4.92 6.23 -6.58
N LEU A 207 -5.89 6.40 -5.68
CA LEU A 207 -7.27 5.92 -5.80
C LEU A 207 -8.23 7.10 -5.78
N GLY A 208 -9.17 7.15 -6.71
CA GLY A 208 -10.13 8.24 -6.79
C GLY A 208 -11.27 7.93 -7.76
N PRO A 209 -12.37 8.70 -7.71
CA PRO A 209 -13.52 8.47 -8.56
C PRO A 209 -13.23 8.64 -10.06
N ASP A 210 -12.16 9.38 -10.38
CA ASP A 210 -11.81 9.71 -11.78
C ASP A 210 -10.73 8.79 -12.35
N SER A 211 -9.95 8.13 -11.49
CA SER A 211 -8.89 7.19 -11.89
C SER A 211 -8.44 6.36 -10.69
N SER A 212 -8.31 5.07 -10.90
CA SER A 212 -7.75 4.10 -9.95
C SER A 212 -7.09 3.02 -10.78
N SER A 213 -5.89 3.30 -11.27
CA SER A 213 -5.21 2.36 -12.16
C SER A 213 -3.90 1.86 -11.57
N PHE A 214 -3.44 0.71 -12.04
CA PHE A 214 -2.21 0.13 -11.55
C PHE A 214 -0.98 0.98 -11.93
N ALA A 215 -1.02 1.64 -13.08
CA ALA A 215 0.01 2.61 -13.50
C ALA A 215 0.11 3.79 -12.53
N ASP A 216 -1.02 4.26 -11.96
CA ASP A 216 -1.05 5.34 -10.96
C ASP A 216 -0.37 4.90 -9.67
N ILE A 217 -0.61 3.66 -9.21
CA ILE A 217 0.05 3.08 -8.03
C ILE A 217 1.57 3.01 -8.24
N LEU A 218 2.02 2.52 -9.39
CA LEU A 218 3.44 2.43 -9.71
C LEU A 218 4.11 3.80 -9.81
N ALA A 219 3.43 4.78 -10.40
CA ALA A 219 3.93 6.15 -10.48
C ALA A 219 3.96 6.83 -9.11
N GLY A 220 2.99 6.53 -8.23
CA GLY A 220 2.99 6.96 -6.83
C GLY A 220 4.16 6.38 -6.03
N ALA A 221 4.50 5.11 -6.26
CA ALA A 221 5.65 4.46 -5.63
C ALA A 221 6.99 5.09 -6.05
N ASP A 222 7.14 5.39 -7.35
CA ASP A 222 8.33 6.07 -7.85
C ASP A 222 8.43 7.50 -7.31
N TYR A 223 7.30 8.22 -7.22
CA TYR A 223 7.21 9.55 -6.63
C TYR A 223 7.58 9.56 -5.14
N ALA A 224 7.09 8.60 -4.34
CA ALA A 224 7.46 8.49 -2.93
C ALA A 224 8.97 8.40 -2.75
N ALA A 225 9.64 7.60 -3.57
CA ALA A 225 11.09 7.50 -3.55
C ALA A 225 11.79 8.75 -4.13
N GLU A 226 11.18 9.47 -5.09
CA GLU A 226 11.70 10.74 -5.65
C GLU A 226 11.75 11.83 -4.59
N ILE A 227 10.73 11.96 -3.75
CA ILE A 227 10.67 12.93 -2.66
C ILE A 227 11.46 12.52 -1.41
N GLY A 228 12.12 11.35 -1.45
CA GLY A 228 12.90 10.83 -0.33
C GLY A 228 12.05 10.45 0.88
N ALA A 229 10.90 9.82 0.66
CA ALA A 229 10.12 9.26 1.75
C ALA A 229 10.86 8.11 2.43
N ASP A 230 10.78 8.02 3.75
CA ASP A 230 11.35 6.91 4.53
C ASP A 230 10.52 5.64 4.36
N VAL A 231 9.21 5.83 4.21
CA VAL A 231 8.26 4.74 3.98
C VAL A 231 7.13 5.21 3.07
N ALA A 232 6.63 4.30 2.25
CA ALA A 232 5.36 4.46 1.54
C ALA A 232 4.42 3.32 1.91
N ASN A 233 3.25 3.68 2.39
CA ASN A 233 2.20 2.75 2.79
C ASN A 233 1.18 2.55 1.67
N TYR A 234 0.89 1.29 1.36
CA TYR A 234 -0.10 0.86 0.38
C TYR A 234 -1.15 -0.01 1.09
N SER A 235 -2.16 0.63 1.63
CA SER A 235 -3.34 -0.05 2.17
C SER A 235 -4.30 -0.44 1.04
N LEU A 236 -3.76 -1.03 -0.01
CA LEU A 236 -4.43 -1.36 -1.26
C LEU A 236 -3.76 -2.53 -1.98
N GLY A 237 -4.43 -3.07 -2.98
CA GLY A 237 -3.85 -4.08 -3.84
C GLY A 237 -4.88 -4.77 -4.71
N ALA A 238 -4.43 -5.68 -5.55
CA ALA A 238 -5.27 -6.45 -6.46
C ALA A 238 -4.91 -7.94 -6.45
N GLY A 239 -5.92 -8.78 -6.53
CA GLY A 239 -5.81 -10.22 -6.42
C GLY A 239 -6.69 -10.81 -5.31
N PRO A 240 -6.46 -12.07 -4.86
CA PRO A 240 -5.37 -12.95 -5.31
C PRO A 240 -5.55 -13.45 -6.75
N TYR A 241 -4.51 -13.35 -7.54
CA TYR A 241 -4.50 -13.83 -8.91
C TYR A 241 -3.97 -15.26 -8.99
N GLU A 242 -4.49 -16.03 -9.96
CA GLU A 242 -3.93 -17.33 -10.33
C GLU A 242 -2.57 -17.16 -11.03
N PRO A 243 -1.63 -18.12 -10.93
CA PRO A 243 -0.28 -18.00 -11.49
C PRO A 243 -0.24 -17.65 -12.98
N GLN A 244 -1.26 -18.07 -13.75
CA GLN A 244 -1.38 -17.82 -15.18
C GLN A 244 -1.56 -16.34 -15.53
N ALA A 245 -2.06 -15.52 -14.59
CA ALA A 245 -2.21 -14.08 -14.79
C ALA A 245 -0.87 -13.34 -14.83
N ASN A 246 0.21 -13.97 -14.36
CA ASN A 246 1.57 -13.39 -14.38
C ASN A 246 2.29 -13.52 -15.75
N SER A 247 1.62 -13.97 -16.81
CA SER A 247 2.28 -14.23 -18.09
C SER A 247 2.74 -13.00 -18.87
N ASP A 248 2.21 -11.83 -18.54
CA ASP A 248 2.38 -10.60 -19.32
C ASP A 248 3.40 -9.63 -18.69
N GLY A 249 4.09 -10.07 -17.63
CA GLY A 249 5.19 -9.32 -17.02
C GLY A 249 4.78 -8.34 -15.92
N LEU A 250 3.49 -8.26 -15.55
CA LEU A 250 2.98 -7.33 -14.53
C LEU A 250 3.74 -7.47 -13.21
N ARG A 251 3.84 -8.68 -12.66
CA ARG A 251 4.56 -8.91 -11.38
C ARG A 251 6.01 -8.45 -11.46
N VAL A 252 6.65 -8.61 -12.64
CA VAL A 252 8.03 -8.16 -12.86
C VAL A 252 8.12 -6.63 -12.83
N ALA A 253 7.17 -5.93 -13.48
CA ALA A 253 7.12 -4.47 -13.48
C ALA A 253 6.93 -3.94 -12.06
N VAL A 254 5.96 -4.48 -11.33
CA VAL A 254 5.70 -4.12 -9.92
C VAL A 254 6.95 -4.31 -9.08
N GLN A 255 7.55 -5.50 -9.14
CA GLN A 255 8.76 -5.81 -8.37
C GLN A 255 9.92 -4.87 -8.71
N GLN A 256 10.10 -4.50 -9.98
CA GLN A 256 11.16 -3.57 -10.37
C GLN A 256 10.97 -2.19 -9.75
N VAL A 257 9.73 -1.67 -9.73
CA VAL A 257 9.43 -0.36 -9.14
C VAL A 257 9.61 -0.39 -7.63
N MET A 258 9.02 -1.39 -6.94
CA MET A 258 9.11 -1.51 -5.48
C MET A 258 10.56 -1.70 -5.01
N GLN A 259 11.32 -2.57 -5.68
CA GLN A 259 12.74 -2.76 -5.36
C GLN A 259 13.59 -1.53 -5.66
N ASP A 260 13.25 -0.75 -6.69
CA ASP A 260 13.96 0.50 -6.96
C ASP A 260 13.72 1.51 -5.84
N ALA A 261 12.48 1.68 -5.41
CA ALA A 261 12.13 2.54 -4.28
C ALA A 261 12.86 2.10 -3.00
N ALA A 262 12.90 0.79 -2.70
CA ALA A 262 13.64 0.25 -1.56
C ALA A 262 15.16 0.52 -1.66
N ARG A 263 15.77 0.39 -2.86
CA ARG A 263 17.19 0.75 -3.07
C ARG A 263 17.47 2.24 -2.89
N ARG A 264 16.48 3.10 -3.14
CA ARG A 264 16.56 4.56 -2.91
C ARG A 264 16.34 4.93 -1.45
N GLY A 265 16.00 3.95 -0.59
CA GLY A 265 15.87 4.10 0.86
C GLY A 265 14.43 4.07 1.37
N THR A 266 13.41 4.06 0.51
CA THR A 266 11.99 4.07 0.88
C THR A 266 11.51 2.65 1.16
N VAL A 267 11.17 2.33 2.41
CA VAL A 267 10.51 1.06 2.77
C VAL A 267 9.09 1.06 2.20
N GLN A 268 8.63 -0.10 1.71
CA GLN A 268 7.28 -0.24 1.15
C GLN A 268 6.46 -1.12 2.07
N THR A 269 5.48 -0.58 2.81
CA THR A 269 4.54 -1.37 3.62
C THR A 269 3.25 -1.61 2.83
N VAL A 270 2.82 -2.86 2.77
CA VAL A 270 1.69 -3.26 1.93
C VAL A 270 0.74 -4.16 2.70
N SER A 271 -0.55 -3.88 2.63
CA SER A 271 -1.58 -4.77 3.15
C SER A 271 -1.58 -6.12 2.42
N SER A 272 -1.77 -7.23 3.13
CA SER A 272 -1.80 -8.56 2.53
C SER A 272 -3.07 -8.86 1.73
N GLY A 273 -4.13 -8.04 1.91
CA GLY A 273 -5.46 -8.23 1.31
C GLY A 273 -6.43 -9.00 2.19
N ASN A 274 -7.73 -8.88 1.88
CA ASN A 274 -8.86 -9.29 2.73
C ASN A 274 -9.68 -10.43 2.09
N ALA A 275 -9.02 -11.48 1.57
CA ALA A 275 -9.66 -12.57 0.85
C ALA A 275 -9.52 -13.94 1.55
N GLU A 276 -9.17 -13.98 2.84
CA GLU A 276 -9.01 -15.23 3.63
C GLU A 276 -8.15 -16.28 2.89
N THR A 277 -7.14 -15.83 2.15
CA THR A 277 -6.41 -16.69 1.21
C THR A 277 -5.00 -16.98 1.69
N ASN A 278 -4.61 -18.27 1.64
CA ASN A 278 -3.21 -18.64 1.75
C ASN A 278 -2.50 -18.34 0.41
N LEU A 279 -1.71 -17.27 0.40
CA LEU A 279 -1.01 -16.77 -0.79
C LEU A 279 0.09 -17.72 -1.28
N GLN A 280 0.64 -18.56 -0.41
CA GLN A 280 1.65 -19.55 -0.80
C GLN A 280 1.05 -20.75 -1.54
N GLN A 281 -0.21 -21.09 -1.27
CA GLN A 281 -0.84 -22.26 -1.87
C GLN A 281 -1.25 -22.00 -3.31
N GLY A 282 -0.85 -22.89 -4.20
CA GLY A 282 -1.19 -22.83 -5.63
C GLY A 282 -0.42 -21.77 -6.43
N GLY A 283 0.54 -21.06 -5.80
CA GLY A 283 1.31 -20.00 -6.46
C GLY A 283 0.47 -18.76 -6.76
N ARG A 284 -0.59 -18.54 -6.00
CA ARG A 284 -1.39 -17.31 -6.06
C ARG A 284 -0.55 -16.10 -5.68
N PHE A 285 -0.87 -14.96 -6.23
CA PHE A 285 -0.18 -13.72 -5.88
C PHE A 285 -1.14 -12.55 -5.73
N TYR A 286 -0.77 -11.65 -4.84
CA TYR A 286 -1.47 -10.41 -4.56
C TYR A 286 -0.49 -9.26 -4.80
N ILE A 287 -0.86 -8.26 -5.57
CA ILE A 287 0.03 -7.16 -5.94
C ILE A 287 -0.45 -5.84 -5.33
N PRO A 288 0.48 -5.04 -4.75
CA PRO A 288 1.93 -5.24 -4.72
C PRO A 288 2.45 -6.17 -3.60
N GLY A 289 1.59 -6.71 -2.73
CA GLY A 289 1.98 -7.42 -1.50
C GLY A 289 2.89 -8.66 -1.68
N THR A 290 2.83 -9.40 -2.80
CA THR A 290 3.63 -10.63 -2.96
C THR A 290 4.81 -10.46 -3.91
N VAL A 291 5.39 -9.27 -3.98
CA VAL A 291 6.64 -9.03 -4.72
C VAL A 291 7.79 -8.80 -3.75
N GLN A 292 9.02 -9.02 -4.20
CA GLN A 292 10.20 -8.73 -3.38
C GLN A 292 10.43 -7.22 -3.26
N GLY A 293 10.86 -6.77 -2.09
CA GLY A 293 11.14 -5.36 -1.79
C GLY A 293 9.97 -4.64 -1.16
N VAL A 294 9.02 -5.39 -0.60
CA VAL A 294 7.92 -4.86 0.20
C VAL A 294 7.82 -5.62 1.53
N MET A 295 7.33 -4.97 2.56
CA MET A 295 6.88 -5.58 3.81
C MET A 295 5.37 -5.82 3.73
N THR A 296 4.97 -7.08 3.55
CA THR A 296 3.56 -7.46 3.50
C THR A 296 3.04 -7.75 4.89
N VAL A 297 1.95 -7.09 5.25
CA VAL A 297 1.40 -7.07 6.60
C VAL A 297 0.05 -7.77 6.64
N SER A 298 -0.07 -8.81 7.46
CA SER A 298 -1.35 -9.46 7.78
C SER A 298 -2.05 -8.76 8.96
N ALA A 299 -3.36 -9.01 9.12
CA ALA A 299 -4.16 -8.39 10.17
C ALA A 299 -4.40 -9.32 11.35
N SER A 300 -4.20 -8.81 12.56
CA SER A 300 -4.64 -9.45 13.81
C SER A 300 -5.80 -8.69 14.46
N GLY A 301 -6.57 -9.43 15.26
CA GLY A 301 -7.52 -8.88 16.22
C GLY A 301 -6.91 -8.63 17.59
N PRO A 302 -7.74 -8.17 18.58
CA PRO A 302 -7.28 -7.84 19.94
C PRO A 302 -6.77 -9.04 20.74
N ASP A 303 -7.19 -10.25 20.41
CA ASP A 303 -6.74 -11.49 21.07
C ASP A 303 -5.51 -12.13 20.41
N ASP A 304 -4.75 -11.35 19.62
CA ASP A 304 -3.60 -11.85 18.85
C ASP A 304 -3.96 -12.99 17.88
N GLU A 305 -5.17 -13.02 17.39
CA GLU A 305 -5.62 -13.98 16.39
C GLU A 305 -5.56 -13.40 14.99
N LEU A 306 -5.27 -14.24 13.97
CA LEU A 306 -5.40 -13.83 12.58
C LEU A 306 -6.86 -13.45 12.33
N ALA A 307 -7.09 -12.22 11.87
CA ALA A 307 -8.43 -11.77 11.54
C ALA A 307 -9.01 -12.63 10.40
N PHE A 308 -10.29 -12.99 10.49
CA PHE A 308 -10.96 -13.96 9.62
C PHE A 308 -10.76 -13.67 8.11
N TYR A 309 -10.71 -12.41 7.76
CA TYR A 309 -10.55 -11.93 6.37
C TYR A 309 -9.11 -11.93 5.87
N SER A 310 -8.11 -11.92 6.78
CA SER A 310 -6.72 -11.64 6.40
C SER A 310 -6.14 -12.69 5.46
N ASN A 311 -5.50 -12.25 4.39
CA ASN A 311 -4.61 -13.12 3.64
C ASN A 311 -3.38 -13.47 4.49
N TYR A 312 -2.81 -14.64 4.25
CA TYR A 312 -1.67 -15.18 4.97
C TYR A 312 -0.82 -16.09 4.06
N GLY A 313 0.35 -16.50 4.52
CA GLY A 313 1.21 -17.43 3.77
C GLY A 313 2.67 -17.33 4.19
N THR A 314 3.32 -18.47 4.39
CA THR A 314 4.75 -18.55 4.70
C THR A 314 5.57 -17.92 3.56
N ASN A 315 6.51 -17.05 3.87
CA ASN A 315 7.33 -16.27 2.94
C ASN A 315 6.58 -15.21 2.12
N GLU A 316 5.29 -15.00 2.37
CA GLU A 316 4.51 -13.94 1.75
C GLU A 316 4.14 -12.83 2.76
N ILE A 317 4.19 -13.14 4.06
CA ILE A 317 3.95 -12.21 5.15
C ILE A 317 5.26 -11.98 5.91
N GLU A 318 5.64 -10.72 6.08
CA GLU A 318 6.81 -10.33 6.86
C GLU A 318 6.47 -10.21 8.34
N VAL A 319 5.36 -9.56 8.68
CA VAL A 319 4.87 -9.37 10.05
C VAL A 319 3.34 -9.31 10.08
N GLY A 320 2.75 -9.56 11.25
CA GLY A 320 1.35 -9.24 11.55
C GLY A 320 1.24 -7.94 12.33
N ALA A 321 0.12 -7.23 12.17
CA ALA A 321 -0.20 -6.03 12.93
C ALA A 321 -1.70 -5.93 13.22
N PRO A 322 -2.14 -5.17 14.24
CA PRO A 322 -3.54 -4.95 14.51
C PRO A 322 -4.28 -4.35 13.30
N GLY A 323 -5.21 -5.11 12.74
CA GLY A 323 -6.06 -4.69 11.63
C GLY A 323 -7.55 -4.67 12.00
N GLY A 324 -7.87 -5.12 13.21
CA GLY A 324 -9.24 -5.22 13.71
C GLY A 324 -9.96 -6.51 13.31
N GLY A 325 -11.09 -6.76 13.96
CA GLY A 325 -11.87 -8.01 13.84
C GLY A 325 -11.28 -9.13 14.69
N THR A 326 -11.88 -10.30 14.60
CA THR A 326 -11.47 -11.51 15.32
C THR A 326 -11.21 -12.66 14.34
N ALA A 327 -10.94 -13.86 14.84
CA ALA A 327 -10.81 -15.05 14.00
C ALA A 327 -12.15 -15.57 13.46
N ASP A 328 -13.28 -15.12 14.00
CA ASP A 328 -14.63 -15.53 13.62
C ASP A 328 -15.43 -14.31 13.10
N GLU A 329 -15.92 -14.38 11.87
CA GLU A 329 -16.72 -13.35 11.23
C GLU A 329 -17.98 -12.96 12.01
N ASP A 330 -18.55 -13.91 12.76
CA ASP A 330 -19.80 -13.74 13.51
C ASP A 330 -19.59 -13.25 14.97
N ASP A 331 -18.35 -13.14 15.45
CA ASP A 331 -18.03 -12.93 16.87
C ASP A 331 -17.06 -11.75 17.11
N PHE A 332 -17.37 -10.56 16.60
CA PHE A 332 -16.61 -9.35 16.93
C PHE A 332 -17.54 -8.18 17.30
N GLU A 333 -17.03 -7.27 18.10
CA GLU A 333 -17.69 -6.04 18.52
C GLU A 333 -17.04 -4.81 17.90
N GLN A 334 -17.69 -3.65 17.97
CA GLN A 334 -17.11 -2.38 17.49
C GLN A 334 -15.74 -2.09 18.12
N THR A 335 -15.54 -2.45 19.37
CA THR A 335 -14.29 -2.27 20.10
C THR A 335 -13.14 -3.14 19.60
N ASP A 336 -13.42 -4.14 18.77
CA ASP A 336 -12.40 -4.98 18.14
C ASP A 336 -11.88 -4.38 16.82
N LEU A 337 -12.50 -3.29 16.35
CA LEU A 337 -12.07 -2.56 15.18
C LEU A 337 -10.96 -1.54 15.54
N VAL A 338 -10.18 -1.12 14.57
CA VAL A 338 -9.18 -0.07 14.73
C VAL A 338 -9.84 1.31 14.68
N PHE A 339 -9.60 2.13 15.69
CA PHE A 339 -10.13 3.48 15.82
C PHE A 339 -9.13 4.52 15.34
N SER A 340 -9.53 5.40 14.42
CA SER A 340 -8.64 6.41 13.84
C SER A 340 -9.41 7.62 13.30
N THR A 341 -8.66 8.56 12.70
CA THR A 341 -9.19 9.79 12.08
C THR A 341 -10.06 9.49 10.86
N GLU A 342 -11.07 10.30 10.65
CA GLU A 342 -11.95 10.30 9.48
C GLU A 342 -12.06 11.73 8.92
N PRO A 343 -12.44 11.95 7.66
CA PRO A 343 -12.62 13.31 7.14
C PRO A 343 -13.56 14.18 7.95
N ASP A 344 -13.44 15.50 7.76
CA ASP A 344 -14.25 16.51 8.42
C ASP A 344 -14.05 16.58 9.95
N GLY A 345 -12.88 16.20 10.47
CA GLY A 345 -12.55 16.24 11.90
C GLY A 345 -13.32 15.20 12.70
N THR A 346 -13.70 14.09 12.09
CA THR A 346 -14.41 12.99 12.76
C THR A 346 -13.49 11.80 13.00
N TYR A 347 -13.95 10.83 13.78
CA TYR A 347 -13.24 9.59 14.09
C TYR A 347 -14.13 8.40 13.78
N GLY A 348 -13.53 7.25 13.42
CA GLY A 348 -14.28 6.07 13.07
C GLY A 348 -13.52 4.77 13.33
N TRP A 349 -14.24 3.67 13.23
CA TRP A 349 -13.72 2.32 13.42
C TRP A 349 -13.74 1.58 12.09
N LYS A 350 -12.64 0.95 11.73
CA LYS A 350 -12.53 0.10 10.55
C LYS A 350 -11.75 -1.18 10.84
N ALA A 351 -12.02 -2.23 10.07
CA ALA A 351 -11.19 -3.43 10.05
C ALA A 351 -10.73 -3.76 8.63
N GLY A 352 -9.53 -4.25 8.53
CA GLY A 352 -8.89 -4.66 7.29
C GLY A 352 -7.37 -4.74 7.44
N THR A 353 -6.72 -5.47 6.56
CA THR A 353 -5.25 -5.43 6.45
C THR A 353 -4.76 -4.02 6.11
N SER A 354 -5.66 -3.16 5.63
CA SER A 354 -5.46 -1.73 5.39
C SER A 354 -5.21 -0.93 6.68
N MET A 355 -5.65 -1.40 7.85
CA MET A 355 -5.39 -0.78 9.16
C MET A 355 -4.13 -1.36 9.82
N ALA A 356 -3.72 -2.56 9.41
CA ALA A 356 -2.49 -3.20 9.87
C ALA A 356 -1.23 -2.58 9.24
N ALA A 357 -1.22 -2.40 7.93
CA ALA A 357 -0.06 -1.88 7.18
C ALA A 357 0.44 -0.51 7.66
N PRO A 358 -0.41 0.50 7.93
CA PRO A 358 0.04 1.82 8.38
C PRO A 358 0.68 1.80 9.77
N GLN A 359 0.38 0.85 10.63
CA GLN A 359 1.09 0.70 11.90
C GLN A 359 2.56 0.32 11.68
N VAL A 360 2.81 -0.55 10.72
CA VAL A 360 4.18 -0.90 10.30
C VAL A 360 4.87 0.29 9.64
N ALA A 361 4.14 1.10 8.86
CA ALA A 361 4.70 2.35 8.32
C ALA A 361 5.14 3.32 9.42
N GLY A 362 4.34 3.47 10.48
CA GLY A 362 4.73 4.22 11.67
C GLY A 362 5.99 3.65 12.34
N LEU A 363 6.11 2.31 12.47
CA LEU A 363 7.34 1.69 13.01
C LEU A 363 8.57 2.00 12.17
N VAL A 364 8.45 2.03 10.85
CA VAL A 364 9.56 2.47 9.99
C VAL A 364 10.00 3.88 10.36
N ALA A 365 9.05 4.80 10.58
CA ALA A 365 9.35 6.17 10.98
C ALA A 365 10.04 6.25 12.34
N LEU A 366 9.61 5.47 13.34
CA LEU A 366 10.30 5.37 14.64
C LEU A 366 11.75 4.88 14.49
N VAL A 367 11.96 3.84 13.68
CA VAL A 367 13.31 3.32 13.43
C VAL A 367 14.18 4.35 12.72
N ARG A 368 13.62 5.13 11.78
CA ARG A 368 14.34 6.17 11.06
C ARG A 368 14.79 7.34 11.92
N GLU A 369 14.00 7.71 12.92
CA GLU A 369 14.46 8.70 13.91
C GLU A 369 15.70 8.21 14.67
N ILE A 370 15.77 6.93 15.02
CA ILE A 370 16.89 6.34 15.77
C ILE A 370 18.09 6.06 14.87
N ASP A 371 17.87 5.52 13.69
CA ASP A 371 18.91 5.18 12.68
C ASP A 371 18.57 5.78 11.31
N PRO A 372 18.81 7.09 11.13
CA PRO A 372 18.46 7.79 9.88
C PRO A 372 19.31 7.36 8.67
N ASP A 373 20.47 6.76 8.90
CA ASP A 373 21.38 6.29 7.85
C ASP A 373 21.16 4.80 7.49
N GLY A 374 20.29 4.10 8.22
CA GLY A 374 19.96 2.70 7.97
C GLY A 374 19.34 2.51 6.58
N ASN A 375 19.71 1.47 5.83
CA ASN A 375 19.02 1.14 4.58
C ASN A 375 17.68 0.42 4.83
N ALA A 376 16.83 0.32 3.80
CA ALA A 376 15.49 -0.29 3.93
C ALA A 376 15.55 -1.68 4.60
N ASN A 377 16.46 -2.56 4.17
CA ASN A 377 16.60 -3.90 4.76
C ASN A 377 16.98 -3.89 6.24
N GLN A 378 17.76 -2.89 6.70
CA GLN A 378 18.11 -2.76 8.13
C GLN A 378 16.90 -2.36 8.96
N VAL A 379 16.06 -1.46 8.43
CA VAL A 379 14.80 -1.07 9.06
C VAL A 379 13.83 -2.26 9.13
N GLU A 380 13.63 -2.96 8.01
CA GLU A 380 12.79 -4.17 7.94
C GLU A 380 13.27 -5.24 8.94
N ASN A 381 14.59 -5.46 9.04
CA ASN A 381 15.15 -6.40 9.99
C ASN A 381 14.94 -5.96 11.46
N ALA A 382 15.02 -4.67 11.77
CA ALA A 382 14.76 -4.18 13.14
C ALA A 382 13.30 -4.45 13.54
N ILE A 383 12.35 -4.21 12.64
CA ILE A 383 10.93 -4.50 12.85
C ILE A 383 10.70 -6.00 13.02
N ALA A 384 11.26 -6.83 12.13
CA ALA A 384 11.12 -8.28 12.22
C ALA A 384 11.75 -8.88 13.50
N GLN A 385 12.84 -8.31 13.99
CA GLN A 385 13.49 -8.74 15.25
C GLN A 385 12.76 -8.24 16.49
N GLY A 386 12.09 -7.09 16.43
CA GLY A 386 11.25 -6.56 17.49
C GLY A 386 9.89 -7.26 17.58
N ALA A 387 9.46 -7.94 16.53
CA ALA A 387 8.18 -8.62 16.50
C ALA A 387 8.08 -9.77 17.53
N GLU A 388 6.91 -9.92 18.13
CA GLU A 388 6.64 -10.95 19.13
C GLU A 388 6.01 -12.18 18.50
N LEU A 389 6.56 -13.35 18.85
CA LEU A 389 5.96 -14.63 18.52
C LEU A 389 4.75 -14.87 19.43
N VAL A 390 3.55 -14.85 18.86
CA VAL A 390 2.33 -15.16 19.59
C VAL A 390 2.24 -16.67 19.84
N PRO A 391 2.13 -17.13 21.09
CA PRO A 391 2.09 -18.54 21.41
C PRO A 391 0.96 -19.28 20.69
N GLY A 392 1.29 -20.40 20.04
CA GLY A 392 0.32 -21.22 19.31
C GLY A 392 0.02 -20.75 17.89
N ARG A 393 0.60 -19.66 17.42
CA ARG A 393 0.47 -19.18 16.04
C ARG A 393 1.62 -19.69 15.17
N SER A 394 1.29 -19.98 13.93
CA SER A 394 2.27 -20.44 12.94
C SER A 394 2.85 -19.24 12.18
N SER A 395 4.09 -19.40 11.69
CA SER A 395 4.72 -18.39 10.84
C SER A 395 3.93 -17.99 9.57
N PRO A 396 3.03 -18.84 9.01
CA PRO A 396 2.19 -18.41 7.89
C PRO A 396 1.24 -17.26 8.18
N GLU A 397 0.85 -17.06 9.45
CA GLU A 397 -0.11 -16.03 9.83
C GLU A 397 0.55 -14.66 9.99
N PHE A 398 1.65 -14.58 10.71
CA PHE A 398 2.30 -13.33 11.11
C PHE A 398 3.79 -13.25 10.77
N GLY A 399 4.29 -14.03 9.83
CA GLY A 399 5.69 -13.96 9.42
C GLY A 399 6.67 -14.07 10.62
N ALA A 400 7.40 -13.01 10.90
CA ALA A 400 8.31 -12.93 12.06
C ALA A 400 7.58 -12.86 13.41
N GLY A 401 6.32 -12.41 13.42
CA GLY A 401 5.48 -12.25 14.59
C GLY A 401 4.54 -11.05 14.47
N ARG A 402 3.73 -10.80 15.52
CA ARG A 402 2.99 -9.54 15.64
C ARG A 402 3.97 -8.42 16.00
N ILE A 403 3.82 -7.26 15.37
CA ILE A 403 4.67 -6.09 15.67
C ILE A 403 4.62 -5.72 17.16
N ASN A 404 5.77 -5.25 17.68
CA ASN A 404 5.87 -4.59 18.98
C ASN A 404 6.76 -3.36 18.82
N ALA A 405 6.22 -2.18 19.10
CA ALA A 405 6.89 -0.92 18.87
C ALA A 405 8.07 -0.71 19.82
N LEU A 406 7.89 -0.99 21.12
CA LEU A 406 8.94 -0.83 22.11
C LEU A 406 10.14 -1.74 21.79
N ASN A 407 9.91 -3.03 21.55
CA ASN A 407 10.97 -3.94 21.15
C ASN A 407 11.68 -3.48 19.87
N THR A 408 10.94 -2.96 18.90
CA THR A 408 11.50 -2.48 17.63
C THR A 408 12.46 -1.30 17.84
N VAL A 409 12.06 -0.29 18.63
CA VAL A 409 12.92 0.88 18.89
C VAL A 409 14.13 0.51 19.74
N GLU A 410 14.02 -0.44 20.67
CA GLU A 410 15.13 -0.98 21.44
C GLU A 410 16.13 -1.72 20.55
N GLN A 411 15.65 -2.51 19.58
CA GLN A 411 16.51 -3.19 18.58
C GLN A 411 17.25 -2.17 17.70
N ALA A 412 16.57 -1.16 17.20
CA ALA A 412 17.16 -0.11 16.38
C ALA A 412 18.26 0.68 17.13
N GLY A 413 18.08 0.94 18.42
CA GLY A 413 19.04 1.65 19.29
C GLY A 413 20.27 0.83 19.69
N THR A 414 20.33 -0.46 19.35
CA THR A 414 21.45 -1.33 19.74
C THR A 414 22.59 -1.26 18.72
N PRO A 415 23.83 -0.85 19.11
CA PRO A 415 24.96 -0.80 18.20
C PRO A 415 25.24 -2.18 17.58
N GLY A 416 24.99 -2.34 16.27
CA GLY A 416 25.18 -3.59 15.53
C GLY A 416 23.92 -4.43 15.34
N GLY A 417 22.75 -3.97 15.78
CA GLY A 417 21.47 -4.67 15.65
C GLY A 417 21.02 -4.93 14.20
N GLY A 418 21.54 -4.22 13.22
CA GLY A 418 21.19 -4.37 11.80
C GLY A 418 21.97 -5.44 11.01
N ASN A 419 22.86 -6.21 11.62
CA ASN A 419 23.78 -7.13 10.90
C ASN A 419 23.56 -8.63 11.15
N GLY A 420 22.51 -9.02 11.86
CA GLY A 420 22.16 -10.42 12.11
C GLY A 420 21.14 -10.92 11.10
N GLY A 421 21.58 -11.49 9.97
CA GLY A 421 20.69 -12.32 9.16
C GLY A 421 20.21 -13.52 9.97
N PRO A 422 19.03 -14.10 9.68
CA PRO A 422 18.49 -15.24 10.43
C PRO A 422 19.45 -16.45 10.38
N PRO A 423 19.45 -17.27 11.46
CA PRO A 423 20.29 -18.45 11.55
C PRO A 423 19.93 -19.53 10.53
#